data_47a24e819ea73dab465d452312071ab4
#
_entry.id   47a24e819ea73dab465d452312071ab4
#
_cell.length_a   1.000
_cell.length_b   1.000
_cell.length_c   1.000
_cell.angle_alpha   90.00
_cell.angle_beta   90.00
_cell.angle_gamma   90.00
#
_symmetry.space_group_name_H-M   'P 1'
#
loop_
_entity.id
_entity.type
_entity.pdbx_description
1 polymer ?
#
loop_
_entity_poly.entity_id
_entity_poly.type
_entity_poly.pdbx_seq_one_letter_code
_entity_poly.pdbx_strand_id
1 'polypeptide(L)'
;RVDTAASYLKAYPKAVCITTGGQGKDEPQSEGEAAKEALIKFGVAPKRIFAEVNSKTTLENLRFARDILRENGFSDTVLLATQSYHQWRACRMAKMLGLTPYPLHAKTNLKSLPKNLCREFLAILKFLLFTRKE
;
A
#
# COMPACT_ATOMS: atom_id res chain seq x y z
N ARG A 1 2.10 7.41 6.19
CA ARG A 1 2.32 6.74 4.89
C ARG A 1 2.49 7.73 3.74
N VAL A 2 1.60 8.71 3.64
CA VAL A 2 1.62 9.71 2.56
C VAL A 2 2.91 10.55 2.60
N ASP A 3 3.31 11.03 3.77
CA ASP A 3 4.55 11.85 3.95
C ASP A 3 5.78 11.11 3.43
N THR A 4 5.91 9.85 3.79
CA THR A 4 7.03 8.99 3.40
C THR A 4 7.05 8.77 1.88
N ALA A 5 5.89 8.48 1.30
CA ALA A 5 5.74 8.33 -0.14
C ALA A 5 6.04 9.64 -0.88
N ALA A 6 5.56 10.78 -0.37
CA ALA A 6 5.81 12.09 -0.96
C ALA A 6 7.30 12.43 -0.98
N SER A 7 8.00 12.18 0.12
CA SER A 7 9.45 12.42 0.22
C SER A 7 10.22 11.57 -0.79
N TYR A 8 9.86 10.30 -0.93
CA TYR A 8 10.46 9.41 -1.91
C TYR A 8 10.21 9.89 -3.35
N LEU A 9 8.97 10.22 -3.67
CA LEU A 9 8.57 10.66 -5.02
C LEU A 9 9.23 11.99 -5.43
N LYS A 10 9.50 12.87 -4.47
CA LYS A 10 10.25 14.12 -4.71
C LYS A 10 11.72 13.83 -4.98
N ALA A 11 12.32 12.87 -4.28
CA ALA A 11 13.72 12.49 -4.47
C ALA A 11 13.93 11.73 -5.79
N TYR A 12 12.92 11.02 -6.27
CA TYR A 12 12.98 10.22 -7.49
C TYR A 12 11.90 10.64 -8.49
N PRO A 13 12.16 11.66 -9.33
CA PRO A 13 11.16 12.27 -10.21
C PRO A 13 10.54 11.33 -11.26
N LYS A 14 11.21 10.22 -11.58
CA LYS A 14 10.71 9.23 -12.56
C LYS A 14 9.80 8.17 -11.92
N ALA A 15 9.77 8.07 -10.60
CA ALA A 15 8.93 7.11 -9.91
C ALA A 15 7.45 7.48 -10.04
N VAL A 16 6.60 6.46 -10.15
CA VAL A 16 5.15 6.60 -10.12
C VAL A 16 4.61 5.99 -8.82
N CYS A 17 3.42 6.39 -8.43
CA CYS A 17 2.80 5.91 -7.20
C CYS A 17 1.41 5.35 -7.49
N ILE A 18 1.10 4.22 -6.89
CA ILE A 18 -0.26 3.71 -6.86
C ILE A 18 -0.76 3.84 -5.42
N THR A 19 -1.80 4.63 -5.24
CA THR A 19 -2.51 4.74 -3.96
C THR A 19 -3.65 3.74 -3.97
N THR A 20 -3.80 2.99 -2.89
CA THR A 20 -4.77 1.89 -2.84
C THR A 20 -5.74 2.02 -1.67
N GLY A 21 -6.93 1.54 -1.88
CA GLY A 21 -7.95 1.42 -0.86
C GLY A 21 -9.32 1.87 -1.32
N GLY A 22 -10.33 1.04 -1.02
CA GLY A 22 -11.72 1.35 -1.32
C GLY A 22 -12.33 2.33 -0.34
N GLN A 23 -13.60 2.63 -0.52
CA GLN A 23 -14.36 3.51 0.34
C GLN A 23 -15.06 2.71 1.44
N GLY A 24 -14.80 3.09 2.70
CA GLY A 24 -15.52 2.56 3.85
C GLY A 24 -16.94 3.11 3.93
N LYS A 25 -17.81 2.45 4.72
CA LYS A 25 -19.24 2.83 4.83
C LYS A 25 -19.44 4.27 5.33
N ASP A 26 -18.56 4.73 6.22
CA ASP A 26 -18.66 6.04 6.86
C ASP A 26 -17.63 7.06 6.31
N GLU A 27 -16.94 6.72 5.23
CA GLU A 27 -15.92 7.57 4.63
C GLU A 27 -16.50 8.38 3.46
N PRO A 28 -16.16 9.69 3.34
CA PRO A 28 -16.65 10.54 2.25
C PRO A 28 -16.07 10.19 0.89
N GLN A 29 -14.93 9.48 0.87
CA GLN A 29 -14.25 9.06 -0.36
C GLN A 29 -13.41 7.82 -0.09
N SER A 30 -12.90 7.17 -1.14
CA SER A 30 -12.02 6.01 -1.01
C SER A 30 -10.66 6.40 -0.41
N GLU A 31 -10.01 5.46 0.28
CA GLU A 31 -8.66 5.66 0.81
C GLU A 31 -7.66 5.98 -0.30
N GLY A 32 -7.77 5.29 -1.44
CA GLY A 32 -6.91 5.50 -2.60
C GLY A 32 -7.01 6.93 -3.14
N GLU A 33 -8.22 7.47 -3.25
CA GLU A 33 -8.44 8.84 -3.72
C GLU A 33 -7.96 9.87 -2.69
N ALA A 34 -8.25 9.66 -1.41
CA ALA A 34 -7.78 10.53 -0.33
C ALA A 34 -6.25 10.59 -0.27
N ALA A 35 -5.58 9.46 -0.44
CA ALA A 35 -4.12 9.41 -0.46
C ALA A 35 -3.55 10.14 -1.69
N LYS A 36 -4.19 9.99 -2.85
CA LYS A 36 -3.80 10.72 -4.06
C LYS A 36 -3.90 12.23 -3.86
N GLU A 37 -5.02 12.70 -3.34
CA GLU A 37 -5.21 14.14 -3.06
C GLU A 37 -4.16 14.66 -2.07
N ALA A 38 -3.85 13.89 -1.04
CA ALA A 38 -2.83 14.26 -0.06
C ALA A 38 -1.43 14.37 -0.71
N LEU A 39 -1.07 13.43 -1.60
CA LEU A 39 0.19 13.47 -2.34
C LEU A 39 0.26 14.72 -3.24
N ILE A 40 -0.82 15.07 -3.90
CA ILE A 40 -0.91 16.28 -4.72
C ILE A 40 -0.66 17.53 -3.86
N LYS A 41 -1.26 17.59 -2.68
CA LYS A 41 -1.03 18.69 -1.71
C LYS A 41 0.43 18.78 -1.26
N PHE A 42 1.14 17.65 -1.19
CA PHE A 42 2.57 17.63 -0.91
C PHE A 42 3.44 18.01 -2.12
N GLY A 43 2.85 18.28 -3.27
CA GLY A 43 3.55 18.75 -4.45
C GLY A 43 3.89 17.68 -5.48
N VAL A 44 3.34 16.47 -5.36
CA VAL A 44 3.54 15.41 -6.35
C VAL A 44 2.60 15.65 -7.54
N ALA A 45 3.13 15.56 -8.76
CA ALA A 45 2.32 15.78 -9.97
C ALA A 45 1.20 14.73 -10.11
N PRO A 46 -0.05 15.12 -10.38
CA PRO A 46 -1.17 14.19 -10.50
C PRO A 46 -0.95 13.06 -11.51
N LYS A 47 -0.26 13.33 -12.61
CA LYS A 47 0.02 12.35 -13.66
C LYS A 47 0.92 11.18 -13.20
N ARG A 48 1.59 11.32 -12.07
CA ARG A 48 2.47 10.31 -11.48
C ARG A 48 1.73 9.42 -10.47
N ILE A 49 0.45 9.67 -10.22
CA ILE A 49 -0.32 9.01 -9.16
C ILE A 49 -1.52 8.31 -9.78
N PHE A 50 -1.61 7.01 -9.56
CA PHE A 50 -2.75 6.18 -9.97
C PHE A 50 -3.52 5.79 -8.72
N ALA A 51 -4.80 6.16 -8.63
CA ALA A 51 -5.65 5.80 -7.50
C ALA A 51 -6.41 4.50 -7.79
N GLU A 52 -6.22 3.50 -6.93
CA GLU A 52 -7.00 2.27 -6.93
C GLU A 52 -8.05 2.41 -5.82
N VAL A 53 -9.32 2.27 -6.16
CA VAL A 53 -10.43 2.65 -5.27
C VAL A 53 -11.41 1.52 -4.95
N ASN A 54 -11.16 0.31 -5.45
CA ASN A 54 -12.10 -0.80 -5.34
C ASN A 54 -11.69 -1.86 -4.31
N SER A 55 -10.45 -1.84 -3.85
CA SER A 55 -9.92 -2.85 -2.93
C SER A 55 -10.51 -2.72 -1.52
N LYS A 56 -10.74 -3.88 -0.90
CA LYS A 56 -11.27 -3.99 0.47
C LYS A 56 -10.31 -4.68 1.43
N THR A 57 -9.29 -5.33 0.91
CA THR A 57 -8.30 -6.08 1.70
C THR A 57 -6.89 -5.74 1.25
N THR A 58 -5.90 -6.06 2.07
CA THR A 58 -4.49 -5.86 1.70
C THR A 58 -4.12 -6.66 0.45
N LEU A 59 -4.64 -7.87 0.32
CA LEU A 59 -4.37 -8.70 -0.86
C LEU A 59 -4.96 -8.07 -2.13
N GLU A 60 -6.18 -7.54 -2.03
CA GLU A 60 -6.80 -6.82 -3.15
C GLU A 60 -6.05 -5.54 -3.49
N ASN A 61 -5.58 -4.77 -2.48
CA ASN A 61 -4.74 -3.59 -2.70
C ASN A 61 -3.56 -3.94 -3.61
N LEU A 62 -2.85 -5.00 -3.27
CA LEU A 62 -1.66 -5.43 -4.00
C LEU A 62 -2.00 -6.03 -5.36
N ARG A 63 -3.09 -6.81 -5.45
CA ARG A 63 -3.53 -7.41 -6.71
C ARG A 63 -3.94 -6.35 -7.73
N PHE A 64 -4.77 -5.40 -7.32
CA PHE A 64 -5.25 -4.34 -8.20
C PHE A 64 -4.12 -3.36 -8.56
N ALA A 65 -3.21 -3.07 -7.62
CA ALA A 65 -2.02 -2.30 -7.92
C ALA A 65 -1.12 -3.01 -8.95
N ARG A 66 -0.91 -4.32 -8.81
CA ARG A 66 -0.18 -5.13 -9.80
C ARG A 66 -0.81 -5.01 -11.19
N ASP A 67 -2.14 -5.10 -11.26
CA ASP A 67 -2.84 -5.02 -12.54
C ASP A 67 -2.66 -3.65 -13.19
N ILE A 68 -2.70 -2.56 -12.41
CA ILE A 68 -2.42 -1.20 -12.89
C ILE A 68 -0.96 -1.10 -13.39
N LEU A 69 0.00 -1.66 -12.67
CA LEU A 69 1.41 -1.68 -13.10
C LEU A 69 1.56 -2.35 -14.45
N ARG A 70 0.97 -3.52 -14.62
CA ARG A 70 1.08 -4.32 -15.85
C ARG A 70 0.35 -3.67 -17.02
N GLU A 71 -0.83 -3.12 -16.80
CA GLU A 71 -1.60 -2.39 -17.83
C GLU A 71 -0.85 -1.18 -18.37
N ASN A 72 -0.03 -0.53 -17.54
CA ASN A 72 0.76 0.65 -17.91
C ASN A 72 2.21 0.34 -18.31
N GLY A 73 2.58 -0.94 -18.36
CA GLY A 73 3.94 -1.35 -18.75
C GLY A 73 5.01 -1.03 -17.72
N PHE A 74 4.64 -0.84 -16.45
CA PHE A 74 5.60 -0.59 -15.38
C PHE A 74 6.23 -1.89 -14.86
N SER A 75 7.37 -1.76 -14.19
CA SER A 75 8.10 -2.89 -13.59
C SER A 75 7.30 -3.52 -12.45
N ASP A 76 7.51 -4.83 -12.22
CA ASP A 76 7.00 -5.55 -11.05
C ASP A 76 7.79 -5.25 -9.76
N THR A 77 8.87 -4.46 -9.83
CA THR A 77 9.63 -4.00 -8.66
C THR A 77 8.92 -2.83 -8.01
N VAL A 78 8.53 -2.99 -6.75
CA VAL A 78 7.71 -2.02 -6.03
C VAL A 78 8.27 -1.70 -4.65
N LEU A 79 8.09 -0.46 -4.22
CA LEU A 79 8.29 -0.05 -2.84
C LEU A 79 6.94 -0.03 -2.13
N LEU A 80 6.85 -0.74 -1.03
CA LEU A 80 5.62 -0.78 -0.22
C LEU A 80 5.74 0.21 0.93
N ALA A 81 5.06 1.34 0.80
CA ALA A 81 5.04 2.39 1.83
C ALA A 81 3.96 2.06 2.87
N THR A 82 4.36 1.43 3.96
CA THR A 82 3.46 1.10 5.07
C THR A 82 4.23 1.05 6.40
N GLN A 83 3.51 0.92 7.50
CA GLN A 83 4.12 0.84 8.83
C GLN A 83 4.93 -0.45 9.00
N SER A 84 5.98 -0.38 9.83
CA SER A 84 6.91 -1.49 10.04
C SER A 84 6.22 -2.78 10.47
N TYR A 85 5.21 -2.70 11.35
CA TYR A 85 4.47 -3.87 11.83
C TYR A 85 3.70 -4.59 10.72
N HIS A 86 3.37 -3.91 9.64
CA HIS A 86 2.60 -4.47 8.51
C HIS A 86 3.51 -4.94 7.35
N GLN A 87 4.76 -4.50 7.30
CA GLN A 87 5.68 -4.74 6.16
C GLN A 87 5.87 -6.21 5.83
N TRP A 88 6.05 -7.06 6.85
CA TRP A 88 6.30 -8.47 6.61
C TRP A 88 5.16 -9.13 5.82
N ARG A 89 3.93 -8.93 6.26
CA ARG A 89 2.75 -9.53 5.61
C ARG A 89 2.53 -8.94 4.21
N ALA A 90 2.65 -7.63 4.07
CA ALA A 90 2.50 -6.97 2.78
C ALA A 90 3.54 -7.47 1.76
N CYS A 91 4.81 -7.57 2.16
CA CYS A 91 5.87 -8.10 1.28
C CYS A 91 5.63 -9.56 0.89
N ARG A 92 5.19 -10.40 1.83
CA ARG A 92 4.86 -11.80 1.52
C ARG A 92 3.73 -11.91 0.51
N MET A 93 2.66 -11.16 0.70
CA MET A 93 1.54 -11.12 -0.24
C MET A 93 1.96 -10.62 -1.62
N ALA A 94 2.79 -9.56 -1.67
CA ALA A 94 3.30 -9.04 -2.93
C ALA A 94 4.11 -10.09 -3.70
N LYS A 95 4.98 -10.82 -3.02
CA LYS A 95 5.75 -11.93 -3.62
C LYS A 95 4.85 -13.02 -4.18
N MET A 96 3.80 -13.38 -3.46
CA MET A 96 2.81 -14.37 -3.94
C MET A 96 2.11 -13.91 -5.23
N LEU A 97 1.99 -12.62 -5.44
CA LEU A 97 1.38 -12.03 -6.63
C LEU A 97 2.37 -11.80 -7.79
N GLY A 98 3.62 -12.23 -7.64
CA GLY A 98 4.65 -12.09 -8.65
C GLY A 98 5.34 -10.73 -8.67
N LEU A 99 5.17 -9.92 -7.61
CA LEU A 99 5.87 -8.66 -7.44
C LEU A 99 7.21 -8.86 -6.75
N THR A 100 8.15 -7.92 -6.96
CA THR A 100 9.43 -7.85 -6.25
C THR A 100 9.36 -6.67 -5.27
N PRO A 101 8.95 -6.90 -4.01
CA PRO A 101 8.72 -5.81 -3.06
C PRO A 101 9.98 -5.45 -2.27
N TYR A 102 10.12 -4.15 -2.02
CA TYR A 102 11.08 -3.59 -1.09
C TYR A 102 10.33 -2.75 -0.06
N PRO A 103 10.73 -2.81 1.22
CA PRO A 103 10.04 -2.05 2.25
C PRO A 103 10.41 -0.56 2.22
N LEU A 104 9.42 0.29 2.40
CA LEU A 104 9.58 1.71 2.67
C LEU A 104 8.81 2.01 3.95
N HIS A 105 9.54 2.11 5.08
CA HIS A 105 8.91 2.20 6.39
C HIS A 105 8.29 3.57 6.65
N ALA A 106 6.99 3.60 6.89
CA ALA A 106 6.27 4.80 7.31
C ALA A 106 6.29 4.93 8.83
N LYS A 107 6.24 6.18 9.31
CA LYS A 107 6.17 6.48 10.75
C LYS A 107 4.93 5.84 11.37
N THR A 108 5.11 5.24 12.56
CA THR A 108 4.04 4.62 13.31
C THR A 108 3.61 5.52 14.46
N ASN A 109 2.32 5.67 14.67
CA ASN A 109 1.78 6.34 15.85
C ASN A 109 1.95 5.42 17.06
N LEU A 110 2.79 5.82 18.02
CA LEU A 110 3.11 5.04 19.20
C LEU A 110 1.88 4.77 20.09
N LYS A 111 0.89 5.67 20.10
CA LYS A 111 -0.33 5.50 20.91
C LYS A 111 -1.21 4.35 20.42
N SER A 112 -1.24 4.11 19.12
CA SER A 112 -2.02 3.03 18.51
C SER A 112 -1.22 1.75 18.29
N LEU A 113 0.09 1.76 18.57
CA LEU A 113 0.99 0.65 18.28
C LEU A 113 0.59 -0.67 18.94
N PRO A 114 0.24 -0.74 20.24
CA PRO A 114 -0.14 -2.01 20.87
C PRO A 114 -1.37 -2.65 20.20
N LYS A 115 -2.39 -1.86 19.92
CA LYS A 115 -3.62 -2.32 19.22
C LYS A 115 -3.28 -2.83 17.81
N ASN A 116 -2.46 -2.09 17.08
CA ASN A 116 -2.06 -2.43 15.71
C ASN A 116 -1.20 -3.69 15.68
N LEU A 117 -0.29 -3.87 16.64
CA LEU A 117 0.53 -5.08 16.77
C LEU A 117 -0.33 -6.31 17.05
N CYS A 118 -1.30 -6.23 17.97
CA CYS A 118 -2.22 -7.33 18.24
C CYS A 118 -3.04 -7.69 16.99
N ARG A 119 -3.59 -6.71 16.32
CA ARG A 119 -4.35 -6.94 15.09
C ARG A 119 -3.49 -7.56 13.99
N GLU A 120 -2.27 -7.10 13.82
CA GLU A 120 -1.35 -7.65 12.82
C GLU A 120 -0.94 -9.08 13.16
N PHE A 121 -0.68 -9.39 14.44
CA PHE A 121 -0.40 -10.74 14.88
C PHE A 121 -1.52 -11.71 14.52
N LEU A 122 -2.78 -11.33 14.77
CA LEU A 122 -3.95 -12.13 14.40
C LEU A 122 -4.08 -12.26 12.88
N ALA A 123 -3.78 -11.20 12.13
CA ALA A 123 -3.81 -11.22 10.68
C ALA A 123 -2.72 -12.14 10.10
N ILE A 124 -1.54 -12.17 10.71
CA ILE A 124 -0.45 -13.09 10.33
C ILE A 124 -0.84 -14.54 10.60
N LEU A 125 -1.41 -14.83 11.76
CA LEU A 125 -1.90 -16.18 12.06
C LEU A 125 -2.93 -16.63 11.04
N LYS A 126 -3.90 -15.79 10.74
CA LYS A 126 -4.91 -16.08 9.73
C LYS A 126 -4.28 -16.32 8.36
N PHE A 127 -3.36 -15.47 7.96
CA PHE A 127 -2.64 -15.59 6.69
C PHE A 127 -1.88 -16.92 6.60
N LEU A 128 -1.12 -17.30 7.63
CA LEU A 128 -0.35 -18.54 7.66
C LEU A 128 -1.24 -19.79 7.65
N LEU A 129 -2.39 -19.73 8.33
CA LEU A 129 -3.30 -20.88 8.41
C LEU A 129 -4.07 -21.11 7.11
N PHE A 130 -4.49 -20.05 6.43
CA PHE A 130 -5.34 -20.14 5.25
C PHE A 130 -4.59 -20.15 3.92
N THR A 131 -3.38 -19.61 3.87
CA THR A 131 -2.56 -19.63 2.65
C THR A 131 -1.74 -20.91 2.48
N ARG A 132 -1.54 -21.65 3.54
CA ARG A 132 -0.79 -22.92 3.52
C ARG A 132 -1.55 -24.08 2.86
N LYS A 133 -2.84 -23.86 2.53
CA LYS A 133 -3.71 -24.89 1.92
C LYS A 133 -3.80 -24.79 0.40
N GLU A 134 -3.11 -23.84 -0.17
CA GLU A 134 -2.96 -23.69 -1.61
C GLU A 134 -1.55 -24.07 -2.04
#